data_f1b5c86ec014b535693557b3283fc4a6
#
_entry.id   f1b5c86ec014b535693557b3283fc4a6
#
_cell.length_a   1.000
_cell.length_b   1.000
_cell.length_c   1.000
_cell.angle_alpha   90.00
_cell.angle_beta   90.00
_cell.angle_gamma   90.00
#
_symmetry.space_group_name_H-M   'P 1'
#
loop_
_entity.id
_entity.type
_entity.pdbx_description
1 polymer ?
#
loop_
_entity_poly.entity_id
_entity_poly.type
_entity_poly.pdbx_seq_one_letter_code
_entity_poly.pdbx_strand_id
1 'polypeptide(L)'
;APLGGWGYTTAEGGMRVPALVRWPNFIPAGSVSDELCTLMDLHPTFAKLAGAQLPERKRDGQNIWPVWSARNAKSPHDHFFYYHTHSLQAVRDTRWKLVLGQNLKLYDLKTDSAEKTNLAAKHPEIIQRLQTAAARATAELGSGEQQGLHVRPVGRATKPTPRIR
;
A
#
# COMPACT_ATOMS: atom_id res chain seq x y z
N ALA A 1 3.06 -1.26 -20.96
CA ALA A 1 2.52 -2.64 -20.97
C ALA A 1 1.36 -2.74 -20.00
N PRO A 2 0.34 -3.57 -20.26
CA PRO A 2 -0.71 -3.79 -19.28
C PRO A 2 -0.12 -4.40 -18.00
N LEU A 3 -0.71 -4.08 -16.85
CA LEU A 3 -0.32 -4.64 -15.57
C LEU A 3 -0.57 -6.16 -15.56
N GLY A 4 0.24 -6.89 -14.79
CA GLY A 4 0.07 -8.33 -14.60
C GLY A 4 -1.12 -8.66 -13.71
N GLY A 5 -1.76 -9.80 -13.97
CA GLY A 5 -2.88 -10.31 -13.16
C GLY A 5 -4.20 -9.56 -13.37
N TRP A 6 -5.16 -9.84 -12.48
CA TRP A 6 -6.52 -9.31 -12.49
C TRP A 6 -7.06 -9.22 -11.05
N GLY A 7 -8.29 -8.76 -10.87
CA GLY A 7 -8.93 -8.63 -9.56
C GLY A 7 -8.85 -9.91 -8.71
N TYR A 8 -8.90 -9.77 -7.40
CA TYR A 8 -8.75 -10.85 -6.39
C TYR A 8 -7.35 -11.47 -6.31
N THR A 9 -6.34 -10.83 -6.92
CA THR A 9 -4.94 -11.25 -6.79
C THR A 9 -4.10 -10.13 -6.20
N THR A 10 -2.91 -10.45 -5.69
CA THR A 10 -1.92 -9.47 -5.22
C THR A 10 -1.00 -8.98 -6.34
N ALA A 11 -1.27 -9.34 -7.59
CA ALA A 11 -0.56 -8.79 -8.74
C ALA A 11 -0.94 -7.31 -8.97
N GLU A 12 -0.06 -6.56 -9.64
CA GLU A 12 -0.24 -5.12 -9.85
C GLU A 12 -1.59 -4.79 -10.53
N GLY A 13 -2.02 -5.58 -11.50
CA GLY A 13 -3.31 -5.38 -12.18
C GLY A 13 -4.53 -5.70 -11.32
N GLY A 14 -4.36 -6.46 -10.23
CA GLY A 14 -5.41 -6.71 -9.24
C GLY A 14 -5.49 -5.66 -8.14
N MET A 15 -4.43 -4.86 -7.97
CA MET A 15 -4.29 -3.94 -6.83
C MET A 15 -4.28 -2.47 -7.22
N ARG A 16 -3.74 -2.12 -8.39
CA ARG A 16 -3.72 -0.73 -8.84
C ARG A 16 -5.08 -0.29 -9.37
N VAL A 17 -5.48 0.90 -8.98
CA VAL A 17 -6.66 1.58 -9.50
C VAL A 17 -6.25 2.94 -10.09
N PRO A 18 -6.89 3.40 -11.18
CA PRO A 18 -6.69 4.74 -11.69
C PRO A 18 -7.09 5.78 -10.64
N ALA A 19 -6.29 6.85 -10.54
CA ALA A 19 -6.60 7.99 -9.68
C ALA A 19 -6.47 9.28 -10.49
N LEU A 20 -7.49 10.14 -10.42
CA LEU A 20 -7.51 11.46 -11.04
C LEU A 20 -7.88 12.49 -9.97
N VAL A 21 -7.06 13.52 -9.87
CA VAL A 21 -7.29 14.64 -8.95
C VAL A 21 -7.26 15.93 -9.72
N ARG A 22 -8.28 16.78 -9.51
CA ARG A 22 -8.37 18.08 -10.14
C ARG A 22 -8.70 19.14 -9.10
N TRP A 23 -7.81 20.11 -8.96
CA TRP A 23 -8.02 21.29 -8.15
C TRP A 23 -7.30 22.49 -8.79
N PRO A 24 -8.00 23.29 -9.60
CA PRO A 24 -7.40 24.42 -10.29
C PRO A 24 -6.68 25.36 -9.33
N ASN A 25 -5.56 25.92 -9.78
CA ASN A 25 -4.65 26.78 -9.03
C ASN A 25 -3.83 26.10 -7.91
N PHE A 26 -4.16 24.89 -7.48
CA PHE A 26 -3.45 24.18 -6.43
C PHE A 26 -2.73 22.93 -6.93
N ILE A 27 -3.27 22.27 -7.94
CA ILE A 27 -2.66 21.09 -8.57
C ILE A 27 -2.27 21.45 -10.00
N PRO A 28 -0.98 21.25 -10.38
CA PRO A 28 -0.52 21.56 -11.73
C PRO A 28 -1.26 20.73 -12.78
N ALA A 29 -1.82 21.40 -13.78
CA ALA A 29 -2.52 20.72 -14.87
C ALA A 29 -1.56 19.80 -15.67
N GLY A 30 -2.06 18.64 -16.11
CA GLY A 30 -1.30 17.69 -16.90
C GLY A 30 -0.14 17.02 -16.16
N SER A 31 -0.05 17.13 -14.84
CA SER A 31 0.94 16.40 -14.06
C SER A 31 0.57 14.92 -13.96
N VAL A 32 1.58 14.05 -14.01
CA VAL A 32 1.46 12.62 -13.79
C VAL A 32 2.45 12.22 -12.71
N SER A 33 2.07 11.32 -11.84
CA SER A 33 2.92 10.78 -10.78
C SER A 33 2.77 9.26 -10.70
N ASP A 34 3.91 8.56 -10.65
CA ASP A 34 4.00 7.12 -10.43
C ASP A 34 4.35 6.79 -8.97
N GLU A 35 4.31 7.77 -8.09
CA GLU A 35 4.60 7.60 -6.67
C GLU A 35 3.55 6.72 -5.99
N LEU A 36 4.01 5.93 -5.03
CA LEU A 36 3.16 5.03 -4.27
C LEU A 36 2.16 5.81 -3.39
N CYS A 37 0.89 5.70 -3.72
CA CYS A 37 -0.21 6.28 -2.95
C CYS A 37 -1.29 5.22 -2.72
N THR A 38 -2.07 5.38 -1.68
CA THR A 38 -3.13 4.44 -1.31
C THR A 38 -4.45 5.16 -1.02
N LEU A 39 -5.56 4.44 -1.05
CA LEU A 39 -6.86 5.00 -0.64
C LEU A 39 -6.88 5.41 0.85
N MET A 40 -6.04 4.79 1.68
CA MET A 40 -5.90 5.15 3.09
C MET A 40 -5.37 6.58 3.29
N ASP A 41 -4.63 7.11 2.31
CA ASP A 41 -4.03 8.43 2.36
C ASP A 41 -5.03 9.57 2.18
N LEU A 42 -6.19 9.28 1.61
CA LEU A 42 -7.23 10.30 1.38
C LEU A 42 -7.69 10.94 2.69
N HIS A 43 -7.92 10.14 3.72
CA HIS A 43 -8.38 10.64 5.01
C HIS A 43 -7.40 11.63 5.67
N PRO A 44 -6.12 11.30 5.90
CA PRO A 44 -5.17 12.26 6.47
C PRO A 44 -4.87 13.44 5.56
N THR A 45 -4.91 13.25 4.23
CA THR A 45 -4.72 14.35 3.28
C THR A 45 -5.87 15.35 3.36
N PHE A 46 -7.12 14.90 3.34
CA PHE A 46 -8.28 15.78 3.43
C PHE A 46 -8.41 16.41 4.80
N ALA A 47 -8.11 15.70 5.87
CA ALA A 47 -8.07 16.28 7.21
C ALA A 47 -7.06 17.43 7.29
N LYS A 48 -5.86 17.25 6.73
CA LYS A 48 -4.85 18.32 6.67
C LYS A 48 -5.32 19.52 5.87
N LEU A 49 -5.95 19.31 4.72
CA LEU A 49 -6.47 20.38 3.86
C LEU A 49 -7.62 21.13 4.51
N ALA A 50 -8.43 20.45 5.30
CA ALA A 50 -9.54 21.05 6.05
C ALA A 50 -9.11 21.71 7.37
N GLY A 51 -7.82 21.65 7.75
CA GLY A 51 -7.34 22.12 9.05
C GLY A 51 -7.83 21.29 10.23
N ALA A 52 -8.33 20.08 9.98
CA ALA A 52 -8.85 19.20 11.01
C ALA A 52 -7.71 18.45 11.74
N GLN A 53 -7.87 18.28 13.05
CA GLN A 53 -6.98 17.45 13.84
C GLN A 53 -7.39 15.99 13.74
N LEU A 54 -6.43 15.12 13.46
CA LEU A 54 -6.63 13.68 13.49
C LEU A 54 -6.39 13.14 14.90
N PRO A 55 -7.13 12.10 15.32
CA PRO A 55 -6.85 11.41 16.58
C PRO A 55 -5.39 10.96 16.66
N GLU A 56 -4.79 11.01 17.84
CA GLU A 56 -3.45 10.48 18.12
C GLU A 56 -3.46 8.95 18.13
N ARG A 57 -3.65 8.35 16.98
CA ARG A 57 -3.62 6.90 16.78
C ARG A 57 -2.73 6.56 15.60
N LYS A 58 -2.02 5.43 15.71
CA LYS A 58 -1.29 4.90 14.58
C LYS A 58 -2.25 4.66 13.41
N ARG A 59 -1.88 5.12 12.24
CA ARG A 59 -2.64 4.96 11.00
C ARG A 59 -1.68 4.64 9.86
N ASP A 60 -2.16 3.88 8.90
CA ASP A 60 -1.35 3.47 7.75
C ASP A 60 -1.35 4.54 6.65
N GLY A 61 -2.47 5.24 6.49
CA GLY A 61 -2.56 6.35 5.55
C GLY A 61 -1.75 7.57 5.99
N GLN A 62 -1.15 8.24 5.03
CA GLN A 62 -0.31 9.42 5.22
C GLN A 62 -0.79 10.59 4.36
N ASN A 63 -0.35 11.80 4.69
CA ASN A 63 -0.70 12.98 3.90
C ASN A 63 0.11 12.99 2.59
N ILE A 64 -0.58 12.78 1.47
CA ILE A 64 -0.01 12.78 0.12
C ILE A 64 -0.28 14.07 -0.65
N TRP A 65 -0.72 15.14 0.02
CA TRP A 65 -0.89 16.45 -0.61
C TRP A 65 0.35 16.92 -1.38
N PRO A 66 1.59 16.78 -0.87
CA PRO A 66 2.78 17.15 -1.63
C PRO A 66 2.91 16.42 -2.96
N VAL A 67 2.52 15.12 -3.02
CA VAL A 67 2.57 14.33 -4.27
C VAL A 67 1.57 14.87 -5.30
N TRP A 68 0.44 15.43 -4.88
CA TRP A 68 -0.57 16.01 -5.78
C TRP A 68 -0.23 17.44 -6.20
N SER A 69 0.30 18.25 -5.27
CA SER A 69 0.45 19.71 -5.46
C SER A 69 1.80 20.12 -6.03
N ALA A 70 2.82 19.26 -5.94
CA ALA A 70 4.16 19.60 -6.40
C ALA A 70 4.69 18.55 -7.40
N ARG A 71 5.34 19.04 -8.47
CA ARG A 71 6.03 18.16 -9.41
C ARG A 71 7.22 17.50 -8.71
N ASN A 72 7.42 16.21 -8.97
CA ASN A 72 8.55 15.41 -8.44
C ASN A 72 8.56 15.23 -6.91
N ALA A 73 7.47 15.52 -6.20
CA ALA A 73 7.38 15.17 -4.78
C ALA A 73 7.34 13.65 -4.61
N LYS A 74 8.01 13.18 -3.57
CA LYS A 74 8.09 11.74 -3.27
C LYS A 74 6.95 11.29 -2.37
N SER A 75 6.57 10.04 -2.53
CA SER A 75 5.64 9.38 -1.63
C SER A 75 6.20 9.37 -0.20
N PRO A 76 5.35 9.55 0.82
CA PRO A 76 5.74 9.32 2.21
C PRO A 76 5.80 7.83 2.57
N HIS A 77 5.41 6.93 1.67
CA HIS A 77 5.43 5.50 1.90
C HIS A 77 6.74 4.87 1.45
N ASP A 78 7.42 4.20 2.38
CA ASP A 78 8.60 3.38 2.06
C ASP A 78 8.19 2.03 1.47
N HIS A 79 7.09 1.46 1.95
CA HIS A 79 6.61 0.14 1.57
C HIS A 79 5.09 0.09 1.42
N PHE A 80 4.61 -0.85 0.60
CA PHE A 80 3.21 -1.28 0.56
C PHE A 80 3.13 -2.79 0.74
N PHE A 81 2.17 -3.24 1.56
CA PHE A 81 1.99 -4.63 1.94
C PHE A 81 0.73 -5.19 1.30
N TYR A 82 0.88 -6.28 0.57
CA TYR A 82 -0.21 -6.93 -0.15
C TYR A 82 -0.76 -8.07 0.70
N TYR A 83 -1.91 -7.84 1.27
CA TYR A 83 -2.65 -8.86 1.99
C TYR A 83 -3.73 -9.45 1.09
N HIS A 84 -3.86 -10.77 1.11
CA HIS A 84 -5.03 -11.46 0.59
C HIS A 84 -5.74 -12.09 1.77
N THR A 85 -6.99 -11.67 2.01
CA THR A 85 -7.70 -11.95 3.27
C THR A 85 -6.86 -11.50 4.48
N HIS A 86 -6.33 -12.42 5.26
CA HIS A 86 -5.51 -12.16 6.45
C HIS A 86 -4.03 -12.55 6.29
N SER A 87 -3.60 -12.95 5.10
CA SER A 87 -2.24 -13.40 4.85
C SER A 87 -1.45 -12.39 4.03
N LEU A 88 -0.27 -12.01 4.51
CA LEU A 88 0.69 -11.18 3.79
C LEU A 88 1.29 -11.99 2.65
N GLN A 89 1.05 -11.58 1.41
CA GLN A 89 1.50 -12.29 0.22
C GLN A 89 2.63 -11.61 -0.53
N ALA A 90 2.73 -10.29 -0.44
CA ALA A 90 3.82 -9.58 -1.08
C ALA A 90 4.13 -8.27 -0.34
N VAL A 91 5.31 -7.74 -0.59
CA VAL A 91 5.75 -6.42 -0.15
C VAL A 91 6.43 -5.71 -1.30
N ARG A 92 6.20 -4.41 -1.44
CA ARG A 92 6.92 -3.58 -2.39
C ARG A 92 7.45 -2.31 -1.75
N ASP A 93 8.52 -1.78 -2.32
CA ASP A 93 8.90 -0.38 -2.20
C ASP A 93 8.48 0.40 -3.47
N THR A 94 9.10 1.53 -3.72
CA THR A 94 8.80 2.34 -4.91
C THR A 94 9.21 1.67 -6.24
N ARG A 95 10.12 0.70 -6.22
CA ARG A 95 10.65 0.04 -7.41
C ARG A 95 10.45 -1.47 -7.42
N TRP A 96 10.78 -2.14 -6.31
CA TRP A 96 10.86 -3.58 -6.24
C TRP A 96 9.64 -4.19 -5.54
N LYS A 97 9.16 -5.30 -6.06
CA LYS A 97 8.11 -6.11 -5.42
C LYS A 97 8.59 -7.51 -5.19
N LEU A 98 8.52 -7.95 -3.95
CA LEU A 98 8.80 -9.31 -3.51
C LEU A 98 7.48 -10.03 -3.23
N VAL A 99 7.20 -11.09 -3.98
CA VAL A 99 6.13 -12.04 -3.66
C VAL A 99 6.69 -13.10 -2.73
N LEU A 100 6.01 -13.25 -1.60
CA LEU A 100 6.39 -14.15 -0.51
C LEU A 100 5.85 -15.57 -0.78
N GLY A 101 6.36 -16.57 -0.06
CA GLY A 101 5.95 -17.97 -0.17
C GLY A 101 7.15 -18.91 -0.33
N GLN A 102 6.87 -20.16 -0.69
CA GLN A 102 7.94 -21.17 -0.87
C GLN A 102 8.90 -20.82 -2.01
N ASN A 103 8.38 -20.23 -3.08
CA ASN A 103 9.16 -19.77 -4.22
C ASN A 103 9.10 -18.25 -4.31
N LEU A 104 10.11 -17.58 -3.78
CA LEU A 104 10.20 -16.12 -3.84
C LEU A 104 10.29 -15.63 -5.29
N LYS A 105 9.54 -14.57 -5.58
CA LYS A 105 9.62 -13.89 -6.88
C LYS A 105 9.87 -12.40 -6.64
N LEU A 106 10.87 -11.88 -7.32
CA LEU A 106 11.23 -10.46 -7.25
C LEU A 106 11.03 -9.81 -8.62
N TYR A 107 10.33 -8.69 -8.64
CA TYR A 107 10.05 -7.94 -9.85
C TYR A 107 10.54 -6.50 -9.73
N ASP A 108 11.13 -5.97 -10.80
CA ASP A 108 11.42 -4.54 -10.95
C ASP A 108 10.23 -3.84 -11.61
N LEU A 109 9.33 -3.30 -10.81
CA LEU A 109 8.09 -2.70 -11.31
C LEU A 109 8.30 -1.45 -12.17
N LYS A 110 9.50 -0.85 -12.13
CA LYS A 110 9.84 0.29 -12.99
C LYS A 110 10.02 -0.13 -14.45
N THR A 111 10.54 -1.32 -14.69
CA THR A 111 10.82 -1.86 -16.03
C THR A 111 9.87 -2.98 -16.42
N ASP A 112 9.28 -3.66 -15.45
CA ASP A 112 8.38 -4.82 -15.63
C ASP A 112 7.13 -4.70 -14.74
N SER A 113 6.26 -3.75 -15.05
CA SER A 113 4.98 -3.58 -14.35
C SER A 113 4.00 -4.74 -14.57
N ALA A 114 4.28 -5.62 -15.55
CA ALA A 114 3.50 -6.81 -15.83
C ALA A 114 3.95 -8.06 -15.05
N GLU A 115 4.99 -7.93 -14.22
CA GLU A 115 5.48 -9.01 -13.33
C GLU A 115 5.85 -10.31 -14.08
N LYS A 116 6.50 -10.18 -15.24
CA LYS A 116 6.84 -11.31 -16.12
C LYS A 116 8.19 -11.94 -15.82
N THR A 117 9.16 -11.15 -15.35
CA THR A 117 10.55 -11.56 -15.22
C THR A 117 10.94 -11.66 -13.76
N ASN A 118 11.07 -12.88 -13.24
CA ASN A 118 11.54 -13.09 -11.88
C ASN A 118 13.06 -12.84 -11.78
N LEU A 119 13.44 -11.85 -10.97
CA LEU A 119 14.82 -11.42 -10.73
C LEU A 119 15.38 -11.90 -9.39
N ALA A 120 14.68 -12.78 -8.67
CA ALA A 120 15.06 -13.21 -7.32
C ALA A 120 16.50 -13.74 -7.23
N ALA A 121 16.93 -14.56 -8.19
CA ALA A 121 18.28 -15.11 -8.20
C ALA A 121 19.39 -14.07 -8.41
N LYS A 122 19.05 -12.89 -8.97
CA LYS A 122 20.02 -11.85 -9.31
C LYS A 122 20.18 -10.77 -8.23
N HIS A 123 19.23 -10.66 -7.28
CA HIS A 123 19.18 -9.59 -6.31
C HIS A 123 18.87 -10.10 -4.89
N PRO A 124 19.73 -10.95 -4.29
CA PRO A 124 19.51 -11.46 -2.95
C PRO A 124 19.47 -10.37 -1.88
N GLU A 125 20.20 -9.28 -2.06
CA GLU A 125 20.21 -8.12 -1.15
C GLU A 125 18.87 -7.40 -1.10
N ILE A 126 18.18 -7.30 -2.24
CA ILE A 126 16.84 -6.71 -2.30
C ILE A 126 15.82 -7.62 -1.62
N ILE A 127 15.93 -8.93 -1.84
CA ILE A 127 15.08 -9.92 -1.17
C ILE A 127 15.22 -9.77 0.34
N GLN A 128 16.44 -9.77 0.88
CA GLN A 128 16.69 -9.66 2.32
C GLN A 128 16.07 -8.39 2.90
N ARG A 129 16.24 -7.25 2.22
CA ARG A 129 15.67 -5.96 2.63
C ARG A 129 14.14 -5.99 2.69
N LEU A 130 13.50 -6.52 1.65
CA LEU A 130 12.04 -6.60 1.57
C LEU A 130 11.47 -7.67 2.52
N GLN A 131 12.17 -8.77 2.76
CA GLN A 131 11.80 -9.76 3.77
C GLN A 131 11.85 -9.15 5.19
N THR A 132 12.83 -8.29 5.47
CA THR A 132 12.90 -7.56 6.74
C THR A 132 11.68 -6.64 6.92
N ALA A 133 11.26 -5.96 5.86
CA ALA A 133 10.05 -5.13 5.90
C ALA A 133 8.78 -5.99 6.10
N ALA A 134 8.68 -7.13 5.40
CA ALA A 134 7.58 -8.08 5.55
C ALA A 134 7.50 -8.67 6.97
N ALA A 135 8.64 -9.05 7.55
CA ALA A 135 8.71 -9.56 8.92
C ALA A 135 8.22 -8.53 9.95
N ARG A 136 8.60 -7.25 9.80
CA ARG A 136 8.09 -6.16 10.64
C ARG A 136 6.57 -6.00 10.51
N ALA A 137 6.04 -6.00 9.28
CA ALA A 137 4.61 -5.91 9.05
C ALA A 137 3.85 -7.10 9.66
N THR A 138 4.38 -8.32 9.53
CA THR A 138 3.80 -9.51 10.14
C THR A 138 3.79 -9.43 11.67
N ALA A 139 4.88 -8.96 12.28
CA ALA A 139 4.92 -8.78 13.74
C ALA A 139 3.90 -7.73 14.23
N GLU A 140 3.68 -6.69 13.45
CA GLU A 140 2.80 -5.57 13.81
C GLU A 140 1.33 -5.86 13.52
N LEU A 141 1.02 -6.32 12.30
CA LEU A 141 -0.34 -6.47 11.78
C LEU A 141 -0.84 -7.91 11.81
N GLY A 142 0.07 -8.87 11.94
CA GLY A 142 -0.22 -10.30 11.82
C GLY A 142 -0.18 -10.80 10.38
N SER A 143 -0.19 -12.12 10.23
CA SER A 143 -0.33 -12.80 8.93
C SER A 143 -0.76 -14.24 9.13
N GLY A 144 -1.77 -14.70 8.42
CA GLY A 144 -2.35 -16.02 8.61
C GLY A 144 -2.91 -16.18 10.03
N GLU A 145 -2.46 -17.19 10.75
CA GLU A 145 -2.85 -17.43 12.14
C GLU A 145 -2.04 -16.61 13.16
N GLN A 146 -0.95 -16.00 12.74
CA GLN A 146 -0.12 -15.16 13.59
C GLN A 146 -0.81 -13.82 13.85
N GLN A 147 -1.20 -13.58 15.09
CA GLN A 147 -1.77 -12.31 15.52
C GLN A 147 -0.68 -11.25 15.64
N GLY A 148 -0.94 -10.06 15.09
CA GLY A 148 -0.03 -8.93 15.21
C GLY A 148 -0.16 -8.20 16.55
N LEU A 149 0.92 -7.55 16.99
CA LEU A 149 0.99 -6.82 18.25
C LEU A 149 0.01 -5.62 18.33
N HIS A 150 -0.33 -5.03 17.18
CA HIS A 150 -1.19 -3.85 17.11
C HIS A 150 -2.60 -4.14 16.57
N VAL A 151 -2.98 -5.41 16.47
CA VAL A 151 -4.34 -5.80 16.11
C VAL A 151 -5.30 -5.34 17.19
N ARG A 152 -6.27 -4.51 16.81
CA ARG A 152 -7.28 -4.03 17.76
C ARG A 152 -8.26 -5.15 18.11
N PRO A 153 -8.66 -5.25 19.38
CA PRO A 153 -9.73 -6.18 19.74
C PRO A 153 -11.02 -5.81 19.00
N VAL A 154 -11.80 -6.82 18.66
CA VAL A 154 -13.13 -6.60 18.06
C VAL A 154 -14.01 -5.82 19.02
N GLY A 155 -14.67 -4.79 18.51
CA GLY A 155 -15.69 -4.08 19.28
C GLY A 155 -16.87 -5.02 19.56
N ARG A 156 -17.31 -5.06 20.81
CA ARG A 156 -18.49 -5.82 21.22
C ARG A 156 -19.56 -4.85 21.71
N ALA A 157 -20.75 -4.91 21.13
CA ALA A 157 -21.91 -4.23 21.67
C ALA A 157 -22.64 -5.18 22.66
N THR A 158 -22.91 -4.71 23.85
CA THR A 158 -23.66 -5.47 24.86
C THR A 158 -25.12 -5.72 24.45
N LYS A 159 -25.67 -4.83 23.62
CA LYS A 159 -27.02 -4.97 23.05
C LYS A 159 -26.96 -4.47 21.60
N PRO A 160 -26.60 -5.32 20.63
CA PRO A 160 -26.56 -4.91 19.25
C PRO A 160 -27.97 -4.65 18.73
N THR A 161 -28.18 -3.45 18.19
CA THR A 161 -29.45 -3.11 17.53
C THR A 161 -29.23 -3.19 16.02
N PRO A 162 -30.05 -3.96 15.27
CA PRO A 162 -29.95 -3.98 13.81
C PRO A 162 -30.15 -2.58 13.23
N ARG A 163 -29.30 -2.17 12.32
CA ARG A 163 -29.43 -0.89 11.58
C ARG A 163 -30.42 -0.96 10.42
N ILE A 164 -30.94 -2.13 10.13
CA ILE A 164 -31.91 -2.33 9.02
C ILE A 164 -33.28 -2.02 9.59
N ARG A 165 -33.92 -1.00 9.04
CA ARG A 165 -35.34 -0.73 9.19
C ARG A 165 -36.07 -1.30 7.98
#